data_4a435db6a57d8bcb57fd081d5c3fd06b
#
_entry.id   4a435db6a57d8bcb57fd081d5c3fd06b
#
_cell.length_a   1.000
_cell.length_b   1.000
_cell.length_c   1.000
_cell.angle_alpha   90.00
_cell.angle_beta   90.00
_cell.angle_gamma   90.00
#
_symmetry.space_group_name_H-M   'P 1'
#
loop_
_entity.id
_entity.type
_entity.pdbx_description
1 polymer ?
#
loop_
_entity_poly.entity_id
_entity_poly.type
_entity_poly.pdbx_seq_one_letter_code
_entity_poly.pdbx_strand_id
1 'polypeptide(L)'
;MKRIAQFIMLIALVALTALSTQARTFTIEVSRIRGDLPMELRQLCSTANYNDTVIFNFGKGTYTIDATIDCKCSVIIKGKGRKQSKIVFNHGHTRNGMKAYTSDAFIKIHGTPSHTISVYISDISFDIKEHDGIWWENAERYAVKIYHANHVNVHDVDSYLENAYITNFDLRVCSNVTFVNNTITNYNNCETGGCLWLRGDMHNITIKNNKFYKYGKDETLAFFGTVLDSSTGNVTGFVTRTNILVEGNEFYYGGYKRKDKDPDANCSMVFSFFSEEDENEGQGCTTRNLTLRDNQFHISDVATRSIYLGFNRADRHDNILIERNQITNSAIGREYRYYHQDIEVHDASSSNDTIIILNNAVKNNNAVIDPYGSSAYAFMRVHGGIYLAQGNKVVNQATVNPTNGKAAGIRAVWCGAEGGDITLRDNVFKGLYYIGYFSSSKGCEHAKFNAQNNYFSGDTRIYCNNIKRFDINFTHNTLVSDNMNFFLQEFADRGTVVFNSNAVTVKDGNGELMTHWAKGATSAMRFDKLEVTNNVMKGVKGEAQLLKNITNVKKRSLKSNSYMR
;
A
#
# COMPACT_ATOMS: atom_id res chain seq x y z
N MET A 1 -43.41 -51.63 -24.93
CA MET A 1 -42.00 -52.00 -24.75
C MET A 1 -41.01 -50.86 -25.13
N LYS A 2 -41.09 -50.21 -26.30
CA LYS A 2 -40.16 -49.11 -26.66
C LYS A 2 -40.09 -47.96 -25.65
N ARG A 3 -41.24 -47.50 -25.09
CA ARG A 3 -41.25 -46.40 -24.10
C ARG A 3 -40.63 -46.77 -22.76
N ILE A 4 -40.78 -48.03 -22.33
CA ILE A 4 -40.21 -48.52 -21.07
C ILE A 4 -38.68 -48.63 -21.22
N ALA A 5 -38.18 -49.13 -22.38
CA ALA A 5 -36.77 -49.17 -22.69
C ALA A 5 -36.13 -47.78 -22.75
N GLN A 6 -36.82 -46.79 -23.32
CA GLN A 6 -36.34 -45.39 -23.32
C GLN A 6 -36.29 -44.79 -21.92
N PHE A 7 -37.28 -45.10 -21.07
CA PHE A 7 -37.30 -44.62 -19.67
C PHE A 7 -36.20 -45.24 -18.83
N ILE A 8 -35.97 -46.56 -19.01
CA ILE A 8 -34.84 -47.25 -18.32
C ILE A 8 -33.50 -46.71 -18.83
N MET A 9 -33.36 -46.43 -20.13
CA MET A 9 -32.15 -45.85 -20.69
C MET A 9 -31.90 -44.42 -20.19
N LEU A 10 -32.97 -43.66 -20.01
CA LEU A 10 -32.87 -42.30 -19.44
C LEU A 10 -32.50 -42.35 -17.96
N ILE A 11 -33.07 -43.26 -17.16
CA ILE A 11 -32.70 -43.46 -15.76
C ILE A 11 -31.26 -43.95 -15.64
N ALA A 12 -30.82 -44.89 -16.50
CA ALA A 12 -29.43 -45.34 -16.53
C ALA A 12 -28.48 -44.25 -16.92
N LEU A 13 -28.86 -43.36 -17.88
CA LEU A 13 -28.05 -42.21 -18.28
C LEU A 13 -27.96 -41.18 -17.15
N VAL A 14 -29.07 -40.90 -16.48
CA VAL A 14 -29.11 -39.99 -15.31
C VAL A 14 -28.33 -40.60 -14.12
N ALA A 15 -28.41 -41.89 -13.89
CA ALA A 15 -27.64 -42.56 -12.87
C ALA A 15 -26.12 -42.57 -13.21
N LEU A 16 -25.77 -42.78 -14.45
CA LEU A 16 -24.38 -42.71 -14.93
C LEU A 16 -23.82 -41.27 -14.83
N THR A 17 -24.64 -40.25 -15.15
CA THR A 17 -24.24 -38.85 -14.94
C THR A 17 -24.14 -38.48 -13.47
N ALA A 18 -25.03 -39.00 -12.61
CA ALA A 18 -24.96 -38.79 -11.16
C ALA A 18 -23.74 -39.48 -10.52
N LEU A 19 -23.36 -40.65 -11.00
CA LEU A 19 -22.12 -41.33 -10.56
C LEU A 19 -20.84 -40.60 -11.03
N SER A 20 -20.90 -39.86 -12.12
CA SER A 20 -19.75 -39.07 -12.61
C SER A 20 -19.57 -37.73 -11.89
N THR A 21 -20.53 -37.34 -11.03
CA THR A 21 -20.48 -36.06 -10.28
C THR A 21 -20.01 -36.21 -8.84
N GLN A 22 -19.74 -37.44 -8.37
CA GLN A 22 -19.24 -37.63 -7.00
C GLN A 22 -17.78 -37.15 -6.92
N ALA A 23 -17.53 -36.21 -6.01
CA ALA A 23 -16.18 -35.68 -5.74
C ALA A 23 -15.26 -36.81 -5.26
N ARG A 24 -14.09 -36.93 -5.88
CA ARG A 24 -13.07 -37.92 -5.54
C ARG A 24 -11.90 -37.22 -4.84
N THR A 25 -11.23 -37.94 -3.98
CA THR A 25 -9.99 -37.49 -3.35
C THR A 25 -8.83 -38.37 -3.80
N PHE A 26 -7.83 -37.73 -4.38
CA PHE A 26 -6.59 -38.38 -4.79
C PHE A 26 -5.48 -37.98 -3.84
N THR A 27 -4.88 -38.94 -3.16
CA THR A 27 -3.76 -38.67 -2.24
C THR A 27 -2.49 -39.30 -2.74
N ILE A 28 -1.41 -38.53 -2.77
CA ILE A 28 -0.08 -39.04 -3.11
C ILE A 28 0.91 -38.70 -2.00
N GLU A 29 1.64 -39.74 -1.56
CA GLU A 29 2.79 -39.59 -0.68
C GLU A 29 4.03 -39.29 -1.54
N VAL A 30 4.35 -38.01 -1.69
CA VAL A 30 5.39 -37.54 -2.61
C VAL A 30 6.74 -38.19 -2.33
N SER A 31 7.07 -38.45 -1.08
CA SER A 31 8.30 -39.13 -0.69
C SER A 31 8.43 -40.58 -1.20
N ARG A 32 7.35 -41.17 -1.68
CA ARG A 32 7.35 -42.54 -2.23
C ARG A 32 7.54 -42.58 -3.74
N ILE A 33 7.47 -41.46 -4.43
CA ILE A 33 7.71 -41.37 -5.86
C ILE A 33 9.17 -41.74 -6.14
N ARG A 34 9.41 -42.68 -7.07
CA ARG A 34 10.74 -43.12 -7.50
C ARG A 34 11.07 -42.72 -8.92
N GLY A 35 10.09 -42.23 -9.66
CA GLY A 35 10.20 -41.80 -11.04
C GLY A 35 10.37 -40.28 -11.17
N ASP A 36 9.85 -39.76 -12.26
CA ASP A 36 9.83 -38.36 -12.61
C ASP A 36 8.77 -37.63 -11.79
N LEU A 37 9.18 -36.99 -10.70
CA LEU A 37 8.27 -36.31 -9.77
C LEU A 37 7.35 -35.31 -10.49
N PRO A 38 7.82 -34.32 -11.24
CA PRO A 38 6.94 -33.38 -11.93
C PRO A 38 5.93 -34.04 -12.85
N MET A 39 6.32 -35.09 -13.56
CA MET A 39 5.44 -35.80 -14.47
C MET A 39 4.33 -36.53 -13.73
N GLU A 40 4.62 -37.20 -12.61
CA GLU A 40 3.61 -37.87 -11.80
C GLU A 40 2.62 -36.91 -11.15
N LEU A 41 3.09 -35.77 -10.63
CA LEU A 41 2.21 -34.74 -10.09
C LEU A 41 1.30 -34.16 -11.18
N ARG A 42 1.84 -33.87 -12.37
CA ARG A 42 1.04 -33.37 -13.50
C ARG A 42 0.01 -34.39 -13.98
N GLN A 43 0.37 -35.66 -14.06
CA GLN A 43 -0.56 -36.71 -14.45
C GLN A 43 -1.73 -36.80 -13.45
N LEU A 44 -1.46 -36.71 -12.17
CA LEU A 44 -2.50 -36.69 -11.15
C LEU A 44 -3.44 -35.49 -11.31
N CYS A 45 -2.90 -34.30 -11.46
CA CYS A 45 -3.70 -33.08 -11.70
C CYS A 45 -4.52 -33.18 -12.99
N SER A 46 -3.96 -33.76 -14.08
CA SER A 46 -4.68 -33.91 -15.36
C SER A 46 -5.85 -34.91 -15.27
N THR A 47 -5.78 -35.85 -14.35
CA THR A 47 -6.81 -36.90 -14.14
C THR A 47 -7.98 -36.38 -13.28
N ALA A 48 -7.73 -35.38 -12.45
CA ALA A 48 -8.72 -34.80 -11.56
C ALA A 48 -9.66 -33.84 -12.30
N ASN A 49 -10.93 -33.81 -11.91
CA ASN A 49 -11.94 -32.88 -12.39
C ASN A 49 -12.14 -31.73 -11.39
N TYR A 50 -12.86 -30.69 -11.77
CA TYR A 50 -13.11 -29.53 -10.92
C TYR A 50 -13.68 -29.84 -9.53
N ASN A 51 -14.49 -30.89 -9.38
CA ASN A 51 -15.09 -31.31 -8.12
C ASN A 51 -14.16 -32.18 -7.26
N ASP A 52 -13.06 -32.64 -7.81
CA ASP A 52 -12.12 -33.52 -7.14
C ASP A 52 -11.17 -32.73 -6.22
N THR A 53 -10.51 -33.43 -5.32
CA THR A 53 -9.44 -32.89 -4.48
C THR A 53 -8.16 -33.69 -4.66
N VAL A 54 -7.05 -33.01 -4.88
CA VAL A 54 -5.72 -33.62 -4.96
C VAL A 54 -4.93 -33.24 -3.71
N ILE A 55 -4.35 -34.24 -3.06
CA ILE A 55 -3.55 -34.07 -1.84
C ILE A 55 -2.10 -34.50 -2.13
N PHE A 56 -1.19 -33.55 -2.03
CA PHE A 56 0.25 -33.77 -2.10
C PHE A 56 0.85 -33.76 -0.69
N ASN A 57 1.17 -34.92 -0.15
CA ASN A 57 1.84 -35.07 1.14
C ASN A 57 3.36 -35.13 0.91
N PHE A 58 4.05 -34.05 1.19
CA PHE A 58 5.51 -33.99 1.16
C PHE A 58 6.10 -34.49 2.47
N GLY A 59 6.88 -35.56 2.41
CA GLY A 59 7.67 -36.05 3.53
C GLY A 59 8.83 -35.12 3.87
N LYS A 60 9.72 -35.55 4.78
CA LYS A 60 10.99 -34.84 5.00
C LYS A 60 11.88 -34.99 3.78
N GLY A 61 12.52 -33.91 3.36
CA GLY A 61 13.46 -33.90 2.23
C GLY A 61 13.30 -32.71 1.31
N THR A 62 14.10 -32.69 0.28
CA THR A 62 14.09 -31.69 -0.80
C THR A 62 13.57 -32.33 -2.09
N TYR A 63 12.65 -31.67 -2.72
CA TYR A 63 11.94 -32.12 -3.91
C TYR A 63 12.15 -31.09 -5.02
N THR A 64 12.72 -31.50 -6.14
CA THR A 64 12.95 -30.62 -7.29
C THR A 64 11.77 -30.69 -8.24
N ILE A 65 11.22 -29.55 -8.60
CA ILE A 65 10.17 -29.37 -9.60
C ILE A 65 10.73 -28.49 -10.71
N ASP A 66 10.87 -29.07 -11.89
CA ASP A 66 11.41 -28.45 -13.10
C ASP A 66 10.38 -28.29 -14.22
N ALA A 67 9.10 -28.44 -13.90
CA ALA A 67 8.00 -28.25 -14.83
C ALA A 67 6.75 -27.72 -14.10
N THR A 68 5.90 -26.99 -14.82
CA THR A 68 4.64 -26.47 -14.27
C THR A 68 3.72 -27.59 -13.80
N ILE A 69 3.22 -27.47 -12.59
CA ILE A 69 2.13 -28.29 -12.05
C ILE A 69 0.83 -27.49 -12.21
N ASP A 70 -0.05 -27.95 -13.08
CA ASP A 70 -1.30 -27.29 -13.44
C ASP A 70 -2.50 -28.13 -12.98
N CYS A 71 -3.25 -27.63 -11.99
CA CYS A 71 -4.37 -28.33 -11.37
C CYS A 71 -5.69 -27.54 -11.54
N LYS A 72 -6.71 -28.25 -12.06
CA LYS A 72 -8.08 -27.70 -12.28
C LYS A 72 -9.07 -28.08 -11.17
N CYS A 73 -8.58 -28.38 -9.98
CA CYS A 73 -9.37 -28.91 -8.89
C CYS A 73 -8.91 -28.34 -7.57
N SER A 74 -9.59 -28.69 -6.47
CA SER A 74 -9.12 -28.38 -5.14
C SER A 74 -7.77 -29.05 -4.83
N VAL A 75 -6.87 -28.34 -4.15
CA VAL A 75 -5.51 -28.83 -3.91
C VAL A 75 -5.12 -28.64 -2.45
N ILE A 76 -4.54 -29.68 -1.87
CA ILE A 76 -3.89 -29.64 -0.56
C ILE A 76 -2.41 -29.97 -0.75
N ILE A 77 -1.53 -29.02 -0.41
CA ILE A 77 -0.09 -29.22 -0.36
C ILE A 77 0.35 -29.16 1.09
N LYS A 78 0.83 -30.27 1.61
CA LYS A 78 1.22 -30.38 3.02
C LYS A 78 2.63 -30.95 3.17
N GLY A 79 3.45 -30.26 3.95
CA GLY A 79 4.78 -30.74 4.36
C GLY A 79 4.80 -31.32 5.77
N LYS A 80 6.00 -31.56 6.28
CA LYS A 80 6.28 -31.97 7.66
C LYS A 80 6.85 -30.84 8.52
N GLY A 81 6.79 -29.62 7.99
CA GLY A 81 7.32 -28.39 8.59
C GLY A 81 8.24 -27.66 7.64
N ARG A 82 8.28 -26.33 7.73
CA ARG A 82 9.04 -25.41 6.87
C ARG A 82 10.53 -25.75 6.72
N LYS A 83 11.15 -26.30 7.78
CA LYS A 83 12.55 -26.71 7.77
C LYS A 83 12.77 -28.16 7.37
N GLN A 84 11.71 -28.93 7.17
CA GLN A 84 11.78 -30.36 6.93
C GLN A 84 11.37 -30.77 5.53
N SER A 85 10.40 -30.08 4.94
CA SER A 85 9.92 -30.35 3.58
C SER A 85 10.18 -29.12 2.70
N LYS A 86 10.97 -29.32 1.64
CA LYS A 86 11.39 -28.23 0.76
C LYS A 86 11.11 -28.58 -0.69
N ILE A 87 10.45 -27.69 -1.41
CA ILE A 87 10.31 -27.72 -2.86
C ILE A 87 11.31 -26.72 -3.46
N VAL A 88 12.13 -27.18 -4.39
CA VAL A 88 13.03 -26.36 -5.19
C VAL A 88 12.49 -26.25 -6.59
N PHE A 89 12.18 -25.06 -7.04
CA PHE A 89 11.81 -24.77 -8.41
C PHE A 89 13.06 -24.38 -9.20
N ASN A 90 13.38 -25.17 -10.24
CA ASN A 90 14.44 -24.85 -11.17
C ASN A 90 13.90 -24.07 -12.36
N HIS A 91 14.04 -22.75 -12.31
CA HIS A 91 13.68 -21.87 -13.41
C HIS A 91 14.83 -21.83 -14.46
N GLY A 92 14.47 -21.72 -15.73
CA GLY A 92 15.46 -21.66 -16.83
C GLY A 92 15.96 -23.01 -17.33
N HIS A 93 15.62 -24.10 -16.64
CA HIS A 93 16.07 -25.44 -17.07
C HIS A 93 15.41 -25.87 -18.37
N THR A 94 16.22 -26.35 -19.32
CA THR A 94 15.74 -26.99 -20.52
C THR A 94 15.67 -28.49 -20.29
N ARG A 95 14.50 -29.08 -20.45
CA ARG A 95 14.27 -30.49 -20.32
C ARG A 95 14.12 -31.11 -21.71
N ASN A 96 15.02 -32.02 -22.09
CA ASN A 96 15.02 -32.65 -23.42
C ASN A 96 14.97 -31.63 -24.58
N GLY A 97 15.67 -30.50 -24.46
CA GLY A 97 15.70 -29.46 -25.49
C GLY A 97 14.46 -28.57 -25.58
N MET A 98 13.45 -28.74 -24.68
CA MET A 98 12.27 -27.88 -24.60
C MET A 98 12.23 -27.12 -23.28
N LYS A 99 11.68 -25.90 -23.29
CA LYS A 99 11.44 -25.16 -22.06
C LYS A 99 10.54 -25.98 -21.14
N ALA A 100 11.02 -26.31 -19.94
CA ALA A 100 10.28 -27.12 -18.98
C ALA A 100 9.00 -26.45 -18.46
N TYR A 101 9.00 -25.11 -18.45
CA TYR A 101 7.86 -24.31 -18.02
C TYR A 101 7.17 -23.67 -19.22
N THR A 102 5.99 -24.15 -19.54
CA THR A 102 5.13 -23.61 -20.59
C THR A 102 4.06 -22.65 -20.08
N SER A 103 3.93 -22.54 -18.76
CA SER A 103 2.97 -21.68 -18.05
C SER A 103 3.67 -20.49 -17.39
N ASP A 104 2.88 -19.52 -17.03
CA ASP A 104 3.26 -18.34 -16.27
C ASP A 104 3.49 -18.61 -14.76
N ALA A 105 3.31 -19.84 -14.29
CA ALA A 105 3.53 -20.22 -12.90
C ALA A 105 4.19 -21.59 -12.74
N PHE A 106 4.89 -21.83 -11.64
CA PHE A 106 5.41 -23.15 -11.29
C PHE A 106 4.30 -24.07 -10.77
N ILE A 107 3.48 -23.56 -9.87
CA ILE A 107 2.25 -24.21 -9.43
C ILE A 107 1.08 -23.30 -9.82
N LYS A 108 0.21 -23.82 -10.68
CA LYS A 108 -1.01 -23.18 -11.12
C LYS A 108 -2.21 -23.97 -10.63
N ILE A 109 -3.08 -23.36 -9.86
CA ILE A 109 -4.26 -23.98 -9.30
C ILE A 109 -5.45 -23.11 -9.69
N HIS A 110 -6.38 -23.65 -10.45
CA HIS A 110 -7.45 -22.82 -10.96
C HIS A 110 -8.81 -23.49 -11.01
N GLY A 111 -9.79 -22.77 -10.49
CA GLY A 111 -11.20 -23.01 -10.74
C GLY A 111 -11.69 -22.23 -11.96
N THR A 112 -13.00 -22.10 -12.05
CA THR A 112 -13.71 -21.25 -12.99
C THR A 112 -14.79 -20.46 -12.24
N PRO A 113 -15.40 -19.43 -12.82
CA PRO A 113 -16.54 -18.75 -12.19
C PRO A 113 -17.69 -19.67 -11.79
N SER A 114 -17.91 -20.75 -12.52
CA SER A 114 -18.96 -21.76 -12.24
C SER A 114 -18.53 -22.91 -11.35
N HIS A 115 -17.21 -23.11 -11.16
CA HIS A 115 -16.65 -24.20 -10.36
C HIS A 115 -15.46 -23.66 -9.54
N THR A 116 -15.77 -23.04 -8.45
CA THR A 116 -14.75 -22.55 -7.51
C THR A 116 -14.11 -23.69 -6.75
N ILE A 117 -12.85 -23.54 -6.42
CA ILE A 117 -12.03 -24.56 -5.78
C ILE A 117 -11.60 -24.15 -4.37
N SER A 118 -11.03 -25.09 -3.63
CA SER A 118 -10.37 -24.82 -2.35
C SER A 118 -8.90 -25.15 -2.41
N VAL A 119 -8.05 -24.29 -1.82
CA VAL A 119 -6.60 -24.46 -1.80
C VAL A 119 -6.09 -24.40 -0.37
N TYR A 120 -5.29 -25.37 0.01
CA TYR A 120 -4.64 -25.44 1.30
C TYR A 120 -3.14 -25.72 1.13
N ILE A 121 -2.28 -24.86 1.67
CA ILE A 121 -0.82 -25.01 1.59
C ILE A 121 -0.24 -24.79 2.98
N SER A 122 0.47 -25.80 3.52
CA SER A 122 1.04 -25.67 4.86
C SER A 122 2.33 -26.45 5.09
N ASP A 123 3.09 -26.03 6.11
CA ASP A 123 4.20 -26.75 6.70
C ASP A 123 5.31 -27.09 5.68
N ILE A 124 5.59 -26.19 4.74
CA ILE A 124 6.50 -26.44 3.62
C ILE A 124 7.33 -25.20 3.30
N SER A 125 8.47 -25.39 2.66
CA SER A 125 9.24 -24.30 2.07
C SER A 125 9.32 -24.39 0.55
N PHE A 126 9.29 -23.24 -0.11
CA PHE A 126 9.55 -23.03 -1.52
C PHE A 126 10.88 -22.30 -1.70
N ASP A 127 11.74 -22.83 -2.54
CA ASP A 127 13.03 -22.22 -2.90
C ASP A 127 13.07 -22.07 -4.42
N ILE A 128 13.06 -20.82 -4.87
CA ILE A 128 13.02 -20.50 -6.29
C ILE A 128 14.41 -20.03 -6.67
N LYS A 129 15.09 -20.84 -7.49
CA LYS A 129 16.41 -20.55 -7.99
C LYS A 129 16.37 -20.28 -9.47
N GLU A 130 16.89 -19.12 -9.84
CA GLU A 130 17.18 -18.85 -11.22
C GLU A 130 18.54 -19.43 -11.58
N HIS A 131 18.58 -20.24 -12.62
CA HIS A 131 19.82 -20.67 -13.29
C HIS A 131 19.91 -19.89 -14.60
N ASP A 132 21.03 -19.27 -14.88
CA ASP A 132 21.44 -18.71 -16.18
C ASP A 132 21.05 -17.26 -16.50
N GLY A 133 20.52 -16.47 -15.58
CA GLY A 133 20.32 -15.02 -15.81
C GLY A 133 19.48 -14.68 -17.05
N ILE A 134 18.61 -15.58 -17.46
CA ILE A 134 17.74 -15.37 -18.63
C ILE A 134 16.64 -14.38 -18.26
N TRP A 135 16.84 -13.16 -18.66
CA TRP A 135 15.88 -12.07 -18.59
C TRP A 135 14.68 -12.36 -19.49
N TRP A 136 13.53 -12.52 -18.89
CA TRP A 136 12.28 -12.62 -19.63
C TRP A 136 11.65 -11.25 -19.69
N GLU A 137 11.93 -10.51 -20.70
CA GLU A 137 11.58 -9.10 -20.81
C GLU A 137 10.09 -8.79 -20.78
N ASN A 138 9.15 -9.67 -20.80
CA ASN A 138 7.73 -9.29 -20.91
C ASN A 138 6.72 -10.31 -20.37
N ALA A 139 7.04 -11.13 -19.39
CA ALA A 139 6.03 -12.03 -18.82
C ALA A 139 6.08 -12.05 -17.30
N GLU A 140 5.05 -11.53 -16.66
CA GLU A 140 4.80 -11.75 -15.24
C GLU A 140 4.81 -13.25 -14.95
N ARG A 141 5.58 -13.66 -13.93
CA ARG A 141 5.68 -15.03 -13.49
C ARG A 141 5.42 -15.17 -12.02
N TYR A 142 4.95 -16.34 -11.64
CA TYR A 142 4.49 -16.61 -10.30
C TYR A 142 5.04 -17.94 -9.81
N ALA A 143 5.44 -18.01 -8.53
CA ALA A 143 5.77 -19.30 -7.95
C ALA A 143 4.49 -20.11 -7.74
N VAL A 144 3.51 -19.53 -7.09
CA VAL A 144 2.18 -20.12 -6.89
C VAL A 144 1.12 -19.16 -7.38
N LYS A 145 0.27 -19.60 -8.32
CA LYS A 145 -0.83 -18.84 -8.87
C LYS A 145 -2.16 -19.55 -8.64
N ILE A 146 -3.11 -18.85 -8.04
CA ILE A 146 -4.42 -19.39 -7.65
C ILE A 146 -5.52 -18.54 -8.26
N TYR A 147 -6.46 -19.18 -8.95
CA TYR A 147 -7.61 -18.52 -9.59
C TYR A 147 -8.94 -19.10 -9.13
N HIS A 148 -9.95 -18.26 -9.01
CA HIS A 148 -11.34 -18.64 -8.76
C HIS A 148 -11.49 -19.64 -7.62
N ALA A 149 -10.86 -19.31 -6.48
CA ALA A 149 -10.95 -20.11 -5.27
C ALA A 149 -11.90 -19.46 -4.24
N ASN A 150 -12.79 -20.24 -3.67
CA ASN A 150 -13.68 -19.78 -2.62
C ASN A 150 -13.14 -20.02 -1.20
N HIS A 151 -12.07 -20.79 -1.07
CA HIS A 151 -11.31 -20.97 0.18
C HIS A 151 -9.83 -21.10 -0.17
N VAL A 152 -9.02 -20.23 0.39
CA VAL A 152 -7.55 -20.31 0.29
C VAL A 152 -6.97 -20.23 1.69
N ASN A 153 -6.21 -21.23 2.08
CA ASN A 153 -5.52 -21.22 3.35
C ASN A 153 -4.04 -21.52 3.13
N VAL A 154 -3.19 -20.53 3.39
CA VAL A 154 -1.74 -20.64 3.28
C VAL A 154 -1.14 -20.28 4.63
N HIS A 155 -0.56 -21.27 5.31
CA HIS A 155 0.02 -21.03 6.62
C HIS A 155 1.29 -21.83 6.88
N ASP A 156 2.16 -21.28 7.72
CA ASP A 156 3.41 -21.92 8.08
C ASP A 156 4.27 -22.31 6.86
N VAL A 157 4.32 -21.39 5.89
CA VAL A 157 5.09 -21.52 4.66
C VAL A 157 6.28 -20.56 4.68
N ASP A 158 7.46 -21.05 4.27
CA ASP A 158 8.59 -20.21 3.91
C ASP A 158 8.73 -20.22 2.38
N SER A 159 8.75 -19.04 1.76
CA SER A 159 9.00 -18.92 0.33
C SER A 159 10.19 -17.99 0.10
N TYR A 160 11.23 -18.49 -0.50
CA TYR A 160 12.46 -17.76 -0.80
C TYR A 160 12.67 -17.66 -2.30
N LEU A 161 12.84 -16.44 -2.77
CA LEU A 161 13.10 -16.14 -4.16
C LEU A 161 14.31 -15.20 -4.26
N GLU A 162 15.25 -15.51 -5.14
CA GLU A 162 16.43 -14.71 -5.40
C GLU A 162 16.65 -14.53 -6.91
N ASN A 163 16.86 -13.27 -7.32
CA ASN A 163 17.25 -12.89 -8.68
C ASN A 163 16.31 -13.34 -9.81
N ALA A 164 15.01 -13.37 -9.58
CA ALA A 164 14.05 -13.75 -10.60
C ALA A 164 12.90 -12.75 -10.72
N TYR A 165 12.42 -12.51 -11.95
CA TYR A 165 11.19 -11.74 -12.24
C TYR A 165 9.94 -12.55 -11.86
N ILE A 166 9.77 -12.81 -10.58
CA ILE A 166 8.75 -13.73 -10.10
C ILE A 166 8.09 -13.14 -8.85
N THR A 167 6.77 -13.22 -8.80
CA THR A 167 6.00 -13.02 -7.58
C THR A 167 5.86 -14.35 -6.84
N ASN A 168 6.04 -14.36 -5.52
CA ASN A 168 5.93 -15.60 -4.76
C ASN A 168 4.51 -16.17 -4.80
N PHE A 169 3.49 -15.36 -4.52
CA PHE A 169 2.08 -15.77 -4.55
C PHE A 169 1.23 -14.76 -5.30
N ASP A 170 0.42 -15.24 -6.25
CA ASP A 170 -0.58 -14.44 -6.96
C ASP A 170 -1.96 -15.10 -6.83
N LEU A 171 -2.88 -14.41 -6.19
CA LEU A 171 -4.25 -14.86 -5.96
C LEU A 171 -5.20 -13.99 -6.77
N ARG A 172 -6.04 -14.62 -7.58
CA ARG A 172 -6.97 -13.89 -8.45
C ARG A 172 -8.40 -14.37 -8.27
N VAL A 173 -9.31 -13.43 -8.03
CA VAL A 173 -10.74 -13.72 -7.84
C VAL A 173 -10.92 -14.79 -6.77
N CYS A 174 -10.47 -14.48 -5.55
CA CYS A 174 -10.49 -15.41 -4.43
C CYS A 174 -11.33 -14.86 -3.28
N SER A 175 -11.98 -15.75 -2.54
CA SER A 175 -12.70 -15.40 -1.32
C SER A 175 -12.34 -16.31 -0.16
N ASN A 176 -12.63 -15.88 1.07
CA ASN A 176 -12.29 -16.59 2.31
C ASN A 176 -10.80 -16.99 2.34
N VAL A 177 -9.94 -15.98 2.12
CA VAL A 177 -8.48 -16.18 2.10
C VAL A 177 -7.92 -16.00 3.50
N THR A 178 -7.15 -16.98 3.96
CA THR A 178 -6.34 -16.92 5.17
C THR A 178 -4.87 -17.12 4.79
N PHE A 179 -4.06 -16.10 4.95
CA PHE A 179 -2.62 -16.13 4.69
C PHE A 179 -1.90 -15.74 5.98
N VAL A 180 -1.43 -16.72 6.74
CA VAL A 180 -0.99 -16.49 8.14
C VAL A 180 0.31 -17.20 8.49
N ASN A 181 1.12 -16.59 9.36
CA ASN A 181 2.37 -17.14 9.89
C ASN A 181 3.39 -17.53 8.81
N ASN A 182 3.38 -16.88 7.65
CA ASN A 182 4.31 -17.19 6.56
C ASN A 182 5.55 -16.28 6.63
N THR A 183 6.65 -16.77 6.08
CA THR A 183 7.86 -15.98 5.81
C THR A 183 8.08 -15.96 4.30
N ILE A 184 7.92 -14.79 3.71
CA ILE A 184 8.01 -14.62 2.26
C ILE A 184 9.19 -13.68 1.95
N THR A 185 10.15 -14.20 1.22
CA THR A 185 11.34 -13.46 0.81
C THR A 185 11.37 -13.31 -0.71
N ASN A 186 11.52 -12.09 -1.17
CA ASN A 186 11.66 -11.74 -2.57
C ASN A 186 12.86 -10.81 -2.75
N TYR A 187 14.02 -11.41 -3.02
CA TYR A 187 15.24 -10.69 -3.35
C TYR A 187 15.34 -10.53 -4.86
N ASN A 188 14.69 -9.52 -5.36
CA ASN A 188 14.62 -9.29 -6.78
C ASN A 188 15.45 -8.04 -7.15
N ASN A 189 16.58 -8.24 -7.84
CA ASN A 189 17.34 -7.13 -8.43
C ASN A 189 16.68 -6.61 -9.73
N CYS A 190 15.56 -7.16 -10.09
CA CYS A 190 14.81 -6.89 -11.31
C CYS A 190 13.65 -5.93 -11.06
N GLU A 191 13.02 -5.48 -12.13
CA GLU A 191 12.00 -4.43 -12.09
C GLU A 191 10.62 -4.92 -11.63
N THR A 192 10.31 -6.22 -11.66
CA THR A 192 8.97 -6.74 -11.36
C THR A 192 8.99 -7.91 -10.39
N GLY A 193 7.94 -8.04 -9.60
CA GLY A 193 7.69 -9.17 -8.71
C GLY A 193 7.57 -8.80 -7.23
N GLY A 194 6.54 -9.29 -6.61
CA GLY A 194 6.19 -9.06 -5.20
C GLY A 194 6.20 -10.30 -4.34
N CYS A 195 5.90 -10.14 -3.07
CA CYS A 195 5.74 -11.27 -2.16
C CYS A 195 4.35 -11.89 -2.27
N LEU A 196 3.31 -11.07 -2.27
CA LEU A 196 1.92 -11.51 -2.35
C LEU A 196 1.08 -10.49 -3.13
N TRP A 197 0.50 -10.93 -4.23
CA TRP A 197 -0.42 -10.13 -5.04
C TRP A 197 -1.81 -10.72 -5.02
N LEU A 198 -2.82 -9.86 -4.89
CA LEU A 198 -4.23 -10.20 -4.90
C LEU A 198 -4.93 -9.36 -5.96
N ARG A 199 -5.66 -10.01 -6.88
CA ARG A 199 -6.25 -9.32 -8.04
C ARG A 199 -7.73 -9.62 -8.22
N GLY A 200 -8.50 -8.59 -8.56
CA GLY A 200 -9.93 -8.68 -8.88
C GLY A 200 -10.85 -8.81 -7.67
N ASP A 201 -11.96 -9.51 -7.83
CA ASP A 201 -12.94 -9.71 -6.76
C ASP A 201 -12.34 -10.47 -5.58
N MET A 202 -12.42 -9.84 -4.40
CA MET A 202 -11.81 -10.34 -3.17
C MET A 202 -12.76 -10.16 -1.98
N HIS A 203 -13.09 -11.25 -1.30
CA HIS A 203 -14.01 -11.22 -0.17
C HIS A 203 -13.48 -12.00 1.01
N ASN A 204 -13.56 -11.43 2.22
CA ASN A 204 -13.15 -12.08 3.47
C ASN A 204 -11.66 -12.49 3.42
N ILE A 205 -10.78 -11.51 3.35
CA ILE A 205 -9.34 -11.72 3.25
C ILE A 205 -8.69 -11.43 4.60
N THR A 206 -7.91 -12.37 5.11
CA THR A 206 -7.11 -12.22 6.32
C THR A 206 -5.63 -12.50 6.01
N ILE A 207 -4.78 -11.47 6.15
CA ILE A 207 -3.33 -11.56 6.01
C ILE A 207 -2.74 -11.18 7.36
N LYS A 208 -2.24 -12.19 8.11
CA LYS A 208 -1.92 -11.98 9.53
C LYS A 208 -0.61 -12.64 9.95
N ASN A 209 0.19 -11.92 10.77
CA ASN A 209 1.39 -12.45 11.41
C ASN A 209 2.44 -13.00 10.41
N ASN A 210 2.50 -12.42 9.21
CA ASN A 210 3.49 -12.80 8.22
C ASN A 210 4.74 -11.93 8.32
N LYS A 211 5.87 -12.46 7.84
CA LYS A 211 7.10 -11.71 7.62
C LYS A 211 7.38 -11.62 6.14
N PHE A 212 7.44 -10.40 5.64
CA PHE A 212 7.72 -10.11 4.24
C PHE A 212 9.08 -9.43 4.12
N TYR A 213 9.98 -10.03 3.38
CA TYR A 213 11.31 -9.48 3.07
C TYR A 213 11.35 -9.15 1.58
N LYS A 214 11.42 -7.86 1.25
CA LYS A 214 11.46 -7.40 -0.13
C LYS A 214 12.72 -6.57 -0.39
N TYR A 215 13.42 -6.92 -1.44
CA TYR A 215 14.52 -6.15 -2.00
C TYR A 215 14.28 -6.02 -3.50
N GLY A 216 14.22 -4.79 -3.98
CA GLY A 216 13.93 -4.51 -5.39
C GLY A 216 12.74 -3.57 -5.59
N LYS A 217 12.39 -3.33 -6.84
CA LYS A 217 11.24 -2.54 -7.25
C LYS A 217 9.94 -3.33 -7.03
N ASP A 218 8.81 -2.73 -7.20
CA ASP A 218 7.47 -3.24 -7.02
C ASP A 218 7.00 -3.45 -5.57
N GLU A 219 5.76 -3.80 -5.45
CA GLU A 219 5.03 -3.92 -4.20
C GLU A 219 5.42 -5.19 -3.44
N THR A 220 5.52 -5.07 -2.13
CA THR A 220 5.68 -6.26 -1.29
C THR A 220 4.37 -7.02 -1.17
N LEU A 221 3.30 -6.31 -0.81
CA LEU A 221 1.94 -6.81 -0.75
C LEU A 221 1.03 -5.86 -1.53
N ALA A 222 0.36 -6.36 -2.55
CA ALA A 222 -0.49 -5.55 -3.40
C ALA A 222 -1.89 -6.13 -3.61
N PHE A 223 -2.87 -5.21 -3.65
CA PHE A 223 -4.23 -5.47 -4.09
C PHE A 223 -4.49 -4.67 -5.36
N PHE A 224 -4.72 -5.34 -6.46
CA PHE A 224 -5.02 -4.73 -7.75
C PHE A 224 -6.53 -4.82 -8.05
N GLY A 225 -7.09 -3.74 -8.57
CA GLY A 225 -8.52 -3.70 -8.93
C GLY A 225 -8.86 -4.38 -10.23
N THR A 226 -7.88 -4.77 -11.03
CA THR A 226 -8.11 -5.37 -12.34
C THR A 226 -7.79 -6.85 -12.35
N VAL A 227 -8.58 -7.61 -13.10
CA VAL A 227 -8.26 -8.98 -13.53
C VAL A 227 -8.19 -8.97 -15.04
N LEU A 228 -7.00 -9.16 -15.57
CA LEU A 228 -6.86 -9.50 -16.97
C LEU A 228 -7.45 -10.90 -17.18
N ASP A 229 -8.47 -11.02 -18.00
CA ASP A 229 -8.90 -12.32 -18.52
C ASP A 229 -7.74 -12.91 -19.31
N SER A 230 -7.18 -14.01 -18.81
CA SER A 230 -6.03 -14.67 -19.42
C SER A 230 -6.33 -15.20 -20.84
N SER A 231 -7.60 -15.29 -21.24
CA SER A 231 -8.03 -15.74 -22.57
C SER A 231 -8.19 -14.60 -23.57
N THR A 232 -8.56 -13.41 -23.11
CA THR A 232 -8.89 -12.27 -23.98
C THR A 232 -7.97 -11.07 -23.78
N GLY A 233 -7.21 -11.00 -22.68
CA GLY A 233 -6.44 -9.82 -22.30
C GLY A 233 -7.30 -8.62 -21.87
N ASN A 234 -8.63 -8.77 -21.83
CA ASN A 234 -9.55 -7.71 -21.46
C ASN A 234 -9.74 -7.63 -19.96
N VAL A 235 -9.90 -6.42 -19.46
CA VAL A 235 -10.29 -6.17 -18.07
C VAL A 235 -11.74 -6.58 -17.89
N THR A 236 -12.02 -7.46 -16.95
CA THR A 236 -13.37 -7.95 -16.68
C THR A 236 -14.06 -7.09 -15.64
N GLY A 237 -14.94 -6.22 -16.07
CA GLY A 237 -16.04 -5.67 -15.29
C GLY A 237 -15.71 -4.93 -13.99
N PHE A 238 -16.76 -4.68 -13.24
CA PHE A 238 -16.72 -4.00 -11.95
C PHE A 238 -16.20 -4.92 -10.84
N VAL A 239 -15.19 -4.48 -10.09
CA VAL A 239 -14.53 -5.28 -9.05
C VAL A 239 -15.07 -4.92 -7.67
N THR A 240 -15.29 -5.94 -6.83
CA THR A 240 -15.72 -5.77 -5.44
C THR A 240 -14.70 -6.39 -4.48
N ARG A 241 -14.27 -5.60 -3.50
CA ARG A 241 -13.31 -6.00 -2.47
C ARG A 241 -13.90 -5.71 -1.10
N THR A 242 -14.12 -6.75 -0.30
CA THR A 242 -14.81 -6.59 0.98
C THR A 242 -14.16 -7.39 2.11
N ASN A 243 -14.22 -6.84 3.33
CA ASN A 243 -13.78 -7.48 4.56
C ASN A 243 -12.32 -7.92 4.47
N ILE A 244 -11.43 -6.95 4.30
CA ILE A 244 -9.99 -7.19 4.16
C ILE A 244 -9.30 -6.76 5.45
N LEU A 245 -8.60 -7.70 6.08
CA LEU A 245 -7.81 -7.50 7.28
C LEU A 245 -6.34 -7.82 7.01
N VAL A 246 -5.48 -6.81 7.20
CA VAL A 246 -4.01 -6.94 7.18
C VAL A 246 -3.51 -6.58 8.56
N GLU A 247 -3.12 -7.59 9.37
CA GLU A 247 -2.87 -7.41 10.81
C GLU A 247 -1.60 -8.09 11.28
N GLY A 248 -0.81 -7.39 12.08
CA GLY A 248 0.33 -7.97 12.81
C GLY A 248 1.46 -8.46 11.90
N ASN A 249 1.55 -7.97 10.66
CA ASN A 249 2.60 -8.36 9.73
C ASN A 249 3.86 -7.52 9.93
N GLU A 250 5.01 -8.10 9.64
CA GLU A 250 6.29 -7.41 9.60
C GLU A 250 6.77 -7.29 8.15
N PHE A 251 6.98 -6.06 7.69
CA PHE A 251 7.47 -5.75 6.34
C PHE A 251 8.89 -5.21 6.43
N TYR A 252 9.83 -5.91 5.83
CA TYR A 252 11.23 -5.52 5.71
C TYR A 252 11.52 -5.14 4.27
N TYR A 253 11.73 -3.86 4.03
CA TYR A 253 11.98 -3.33 2.70
C TYR A 253 13.40 -2.78 2.60
N GLY A 254 14.24 -3.39 1.77
CA GLY A 254 15.63 -3.03 1.59
C GLY A 254 15.95 -2.16 0.38
N GLY A 255 14.97 -1.90 -0.47
CA GLY A 255 15.12 -1.07 -1.65
C GLY A 255 15.86 -1.75 -2.81
N TYR A 256 15.95 -1.02 -3.90
CA TYR A 256 16.56 -1.46 -5.16
C TYR A 256 17.84 -0.68 -5.44
N LYS A 257 18.97 -1.39 -5.53
CA LYS A 257 20.24 -0.78 -5.95
C LYS A 257 20.30 -0.75 -7.47
N ARG A 258 19.67 0.23 -8.08
CA ARG A 258 19.77 0.38 -9.52
C ARG A 258 21.17 0.86 -9.92
N LYS A 259 21.75 0.22 -10.94
CA LYS A 259 23.00 0.65 -11.55
C LYS A 259 22.79 1.85 -12.49
N ASP A 260 21.58 2.09 -12.95
CA ASP A 260 21.22 3.07 -13.95
C ASP A 260 20.50 4.27 -13.35
N LYS A 261 20.77 5.44 -13.94
CA LYS A 261 20.33 6.77 -13.47
C LYS A 261 18.87 7.08 -13.80
N ASP A 262 17.95 6.12 -13.75
CA ASP A 262 16.55 6.38 -14.04
C ASP A 262 15.85 7.06 -12.84
N PRO A 263 15.44 8.32 -12.99
CA PRO A 263 14.77 9.07 -11.94
C PRO A 263 13.36 8.54 -11.61
N ASP A 264 12.75 7.76 -12.50
CA ASP A 264 11.40 7.20 -12.31
C ASP A 264 11.39 5.85 -11.59
N ALA A 265 12.56 5.33 -11.18
CA ALA A 265 12.70 4.11 -10.37
C ALA A 265 12.08 4.22 -8.96
N ASN A 266 11.38 5.30 -8.67
CA ASN A 266 10.90 5.68 -7.33
C ASN A 266 9.51 5.17 -6.97
N CYS A 267 9.00 4.16 -7.66
CA CYS A 267 7.63 3.68 -7.47
C CYS A 267 7.52 2.42 -6.61
N SER A 268 8.43 2.19 -5.69
CA SER A 268 8.30 1.06 -4.78
C SER A 268 7.27 1.36 -3.70
N MET A 269 6.36 0.42 -3.48
CA MET A 269 5.36 0.48 -2.44
C MET A 269 5.48 -0.76 -1.56
N VAL A 270 5.46 -0.60 -0.24
CA VAL A 270 5.52 -1.78 0.62
C VAL A 270 4.17 -2.46 0.68
N PHE A 271 3.16 -1.70 1.01
CA PHE A 271 1.76 -2.12 0.88
C PHE A 271 1.06 -1.22 -0.14
N SER A 272 0.37 -1.81 -1.10
CA SER A 272 -0.44 -1.07 -2.06
C SER A 272 -1.84 -1.65 -2.22
N PHE A 273 -2.80 -0.76 -2.38
CA PHE A 273 -4.20 -1.09 -2.58
C PHE A 273 -4.77 -0.10 -3.59
N PHE A 274 -4.96 -0.51 -4.83
CA PHE A 274 -5.42 0.39 -5.88
C PHE A 274 -6.25 -0.30 -6.96
N SER A 275 -7.03 0.47 -7.66
CA SER A 275 -7.52 0.12 -8.98
C SER A 275 -6.44 0.55 -9.97
N GLU A 276 -6.06 -0.30 -10.89
CA GLU A 276 -5.14 0.11 -11.95
C GLU A 276 -5.74 1.32 -12.67
N GLU A 277 -4.87 2.30 -12.97
CA GLU A 277 -5.19 3.40 -13.86
C GLU A 277 -5.31 2.84 -15.28
N ASP A 278 -6.42 2.21 -15.59
CA ASP A 278 -6.68 1.89 -16.97
C ASP A 278 -7.35 3.09 -17.65
N GLU A 279 -6.87 3.41 -18.83
CA GLU A 279 -7.41 4.45 -19.71
C GLU A 279 -8.90 4.23 -20.06
N ASN A 280 -9.50 3.12 -19.63
CA ASN A 280 -10.90 2.80 -19.78
C ASN A 280 -11.74 3.47 -18.70
N GLU A 281 -12.10 4.71 -18.93
CA GLU A 281 -13.11 5.43 -18.15
C GLU A 281 -14.39 4.58 -18.04
N GLY A 282 -14.71 4.12 -16.83
CA GLY A 282 -15.98 3.44 -16.53
C GLY A 282 -15.90 2.13 -15.76
N GLN A 283 -14.72 1.57 -15.54
CA GLN A 283 -14.57 0.40 -14.68
C GLN A 283 -14.18 0.86 -13.27
N GLY A 284 -15.08 0.69 -12.32
CA GLY A 284 -14.86 1.09 -10.92
C GLY A 284 -14.68 -0.10 -10.00
N CYS A 285 -13.97 0.13 -8.89
CA CYS A 285 -13.86 -0.81 -7.80
C CYS A 285 -14.71 -0.37 -6.61
N THR A 286 -15.43 -1.28 -6.00
CA THR A 286 -16.05 -1.04 -4.69
C THR A 286 -15.22 -1.70 -3.60
N THR A 287 -14.73 -0.91 -2.66
CA THR A 287 -13.95 -1.38 -1.50
C THR A 287 -14.72 -1.11 -0.22
N ARG A 288 -14.95 -2.14 0.59
CA ARG A 288 -15.62 -2.01 1.89
C ARG A 288 -14.88 -2.76 2.99
N ASN A 289 -14.78 -2.14 4.16
CA ASN A 289 -14.18 -2.75 5.34
C ASN A 289 -12.71 -3.17 5.08
N LEU A 290 -11.86 -2.21 4.71
CA LEU A 290 -10.41 -2.43 4.66
C LEU A 290 -9.78 -1.98 5.97
N THR A 291 -9.11 -2.89 6.67
CA THR A 291 -8.38 -2.59 7.90
C THR A 291 -6.92 -2.99 7.79
N LEU A 292 -6.03 -2.02 7.95
CA LEU A 292 -4.59 -2.22 8.12
C LEU A 292 -4.24 -1.87 9.55
N ARG A 293 -3.86 -2.87 10.38
CA ARG A 293 -3.57 -2.59 11.78
C ARG A 293 -2.44 -3.42 12.36
N ASP A 294 -1.80 -2.84 13.37
CA ASP A 294 -0.77 -3.50 14.17
C ASP A 294 0.41 -4.04 13.34
N ASN A 295 0.62 -3.51 12.12
CA ASN A 295 1.72 -3.92 11.25
C ASN A 295 2.99 -3.13 11.57
N GLN A 296 4.14 -3.72 11.28
CA GLN A 296 5.46 -3.11 11.42
C GLN A 296 6.12 -2.97 10.04
N PHE A 297 6.53 -1.75 9.71
CA PHE A 297 7.21 -1.42 8.45
C PHE A 297 8.64 -0.99 8.77
N HIS A 298 9.61 -1.76 8.33
CA HIS A 298 11.04 -1.50 8.48
C HIS A 298 11.62 -1.12 7.12
N ILE A 299 11.80 0.18 6.89
CA ILE A 299 12.31 0.72 5.64
C ILE A 299 13.78 1.05 5.83
N SER A 300 14.67 0.33 5.16
CA SER A 300 16.12 0.47 5.32
C SER A 300 16.83 1.10 4.12
N ASP A 301 16.18 1.22 2.99
CA ASP A 301 16.77 1.82 1.78
C ASP A 301 15.69 2.53 0.95
N VAL A 302 16.13 3.40 0.09
CA VAL A 302 15.46 4.23 -0.93
C VAL A 302 13.96 4.45 -0.82
N ALA A 303 13.60 5.67 -1.09
CA ALA A 303 12.29 6.27 -1.07
C ALA A 303 11.17 5.39 -1.59
N THR A 304 10.18 5.25 -0.78
CA THR A 304 9.03 4.46 -1.12
C THR A 304 7.81 4.95 -0.36
N ARG A 305 6.68 4.41 -0.71
CA ARG A 305 5.45 4.54 0.03
C ARG A 305 5.30 3.33 0.96
N SER A 306 5.21 3.56 2.26
CA SER A 306 4.97 2.45 3.20
C SER A 306 3.57 1.88 3.02
N ILE A 307 2.57 2.76 2.92
CA ILE A 307 1.17 2.41 2.66
C ILE A 307 0.66 3.30 1.52
N TYR A 308 0.17 2.70 0.47
CA TYR A 308 -0.46 3.39 -0.66
C TYR A 308 -1.89 2.90 -0.89
N LEU A 309 -2.82 3.84 -0.96
CA LEU A 309 -4.21 3.59 -1.35
C LEU A 309 -4.55 4.44 -2.58
N GLY A 310 -5.10 3.83 -3.62
CA GLY A 310 -5.54 4.52 -4.84
C GLY A 310 -7.00 4.21 -5.15
N PHE A 311 -7.81 5.26 -5.25
CA PHE A 311 -9.22 5.19 -5.63
C PHE A 311 -9.46 6.13 -6.80
N ASN A 312 -9.84 5.59 -7.95
CA ASN A 312 -10.13 6.33 -9.16
C ASN A 312 -11.53 6.96 -9.12
N ARG A 313 -11.87 7.78 -10.10
CA ARG A 313 -13.17 8.50 -10.17
C ARG A 313 -14.39 7.57 -10.16
N ALA A 314 -14.28 6.39 -10.75
CA ALA A 314 -15.36 5.40 -10.79
C ALA A 314 -15.43 4.54 -9.52
N ASP A 315 -14.44 4.62 -8.65
CA ASP A 315 -14.36 3.81 -7.43
C ASP A 315 -15.32 4.31 -6.35
N ARG A 316 -15.60 3.38 -5.43
CA ARG A 316 -16.30 3.66 -4.17
C ARG A 316 -15.60 2.98 -3.04
N HIS A 317 -15.45 3.66 -1.94
CA HIS A 317 -14.95 3.08 -0.71
C HIS A 317 -15.84 3.40 0.47
N ASP A 318 -15.79 2.54 1.47
CA ASP A 318 -16.54 2.65 2.72
C ASP A 318 -15.77 1.91 3.82
N ASN A 319 -15.65 2.53 4.99
CA ASN A 319 -14.98 1.99 6.17
C ASN A 319 -13.52 1.58 5.92
N ILE A 320 -12.66 2.55 5.65
CA ILE A 320 -11.22 2.37 5.46
C ILE A 320 -10.50 2.79 6.75
N LEU A 321 -9.75 1.87 7.35
CA LEU A 321 -9.06 2.08 8.62
C LEU A 321 -7.58 1.69 8.57
N ILE A 322 -6.70 2.63 8.92
CA ILE A 322 -5.25 2.44 9.07
C ILE A 322 -4.90 2.73 10.53
N GLU A 323 -4.69 1.71 11.37
CA GLU A 323 -4.53 1.95 12.80
C GLU A 323 -3.36 1.18 13.45
N ARG A 324 -2.74 1.81 14.45
CA ARG A 324 -1.68 1.22 15.29
C ARG A 324 -0.52 0.60 14.52
N ASN A 325 -0.26 1.04 13.29
CA ASN A 325 0.91 0.58 12.56
C ASN A 325 2.17 1.31 13.04
N GLN A 326 3.29 0.64 12.99
CA GLN A 326 4.60 1.18 13.33
C GLN A 326 5.45 1.28 12.06
N ILE A 327 5.90 2.47 11.72
CA ILE A 327 6.74 2.71 10.55
C ILE A 327 8.09 3.23 11.03
N THR A 328 9.14 2.48 10.77
CA THR A 328 10.53 2.88 11.04
C THR A 328 11.24 3.08 9.72
N ASN A 329 11.58 4.32 9.43
CA ASN A 329 12.36 4.68 8.27
C ASN A 329 13.81 4.94 8.69
N SER A 330 14.73 4.11 8.19
CA SER A 330 16.16 4.26 8.35
C SER A 330 16.88 4.43 7.01
N ALA A 331 16.14 4.72 5.95
CA ALA A 331 16.67 4.90 4.61
C ALA A 331 17.69 6.05 4.57
N ILE A 332 18.84 5.76 4.01
CA ILE A 332 19.89 6.76 3.76
C ILE A 332 19.62 7.31 2.36
N GLY A 333 19.22 8.57 2.28
CA GLY A 333 19.03 9.25 0.99
C GLY A 333 20.32 9.22 0.18
N ARG A 334 20.23 8.75 -1.06
CA ARG A 334 21.32 8.79 -2.05
C ARG A 334 21.00 9.86 -3.11
N GLU A 335 21.87 10.08 -4.03
CA GLU A 335 21.97 11.15 -5.05
C GLU A 335 20.70 11.48 -5.90
N TYR A 336 19.52 10.91 -5.60
CA TYR A 336 18.31 11.03 -6.43
C TYR A 336 17.15 11.71 -5.71
N ARG A 337 16.17 12.19 -6.46
CA ARG A 337 14.91 12.76 -5.94
C ARG A 337 14.14 11.69 -5.19
N TYR A 338 14.13 11.74 -3.87
CA TYR A 338 13.40 10.79 -3.04
C TYR A 338 12.12 11.43 -2.51
N TYR A 339 11.02 10.80 -2.88
CA TYR A 339 9.73 11.04 -2.26
C TYR A 339 9.46 9.88 -1.33
N HIS A 340 9.48 10.10 -0.03
CA HIS A 340 9.02 9.09 0.91
C HIS A 340 7.72 9.54 1.56
N GLN A 341 6.71 8.69 1.51
CA GLN A 341 5.45 8.90 2.21
C GLN A 341 5.18 7.68 3.11
N ASP A 342 4.87 7.94 4.38
CA ASP A 342 4.46 6.86 5.25
C ASP A 342 3.08 6.35 4.84
N ILE A 343 2.16 7.27 4.56
CA ILE A 343 0.82 6.97 4.06
C ILE A 343 0.53 7.89 2.89
N GLU A 344 0.28 7.34 1.72
CA GLU A 344 -0.17 8.10 0.55
C GLU A 344 -1.53 7.60 0.12
N VAL A 345 -2.46 8.54 -0.08
CA VAL A 345 -3.80 8.23 -0.56
C VAL A 345 -4.15 9.11 -1.74
N HIS A 346 -4.43 8.49 -2.85
CA HIS A 346 -5.04 9.11 -4.03
C HIS A 346 -6.53 8.79 -4.00
N ASP A 347 -7.36 9.77 -3.65
CA ASP A 347 -8.80 9.60 -3.62
C ASP A 347 -9.48 10.56 -4.59
N ALA A 348 -9.62 10.12 -5.82
CA ALA A 348 -10.41 10.79 -6.84
C ALA A 348 -11.86 10.26 -6.89
N SER A 349 -12.23 9.36 -5.99
CA SER A 349 -13.54 8.70 -5.99
C SER A 349 -14.69 9.66 -5.65
N SER A 350 -15.89 9.23 -5.91
CA SER A 350 -17.11 9.93 -5.50
C SER A 350 -17.58 9.60 -4.08
N SER A 351 -16.78 8.90 -3.31
CA SER A 351 -17.10 8.53 -1.93
C SER A 351 -17.08 9.74 -1.01
N ASN A 352 -18.05 9.81 -0.11
CA ASN A 352 -18.09 10.79 0.97
C ASN A 352 -17.68 10.18 2.32
N ASP A 353 -17.12 8.98 2.30
CA ASP A 353 -16.67 8.30 3.51
C ASP A 353 -15.29 8.79 3.96
N THR A 354 -15.08 8.79 5.26
CA THR A 354 -13.84 9.28 5.85
C THR A 354 -12.82 8.16 5.96
N ILE A 355 -11.65 8.34 5.39
CA ILE A 355 -10.50 7.47 5.60
C ILE A 355 -9.88 7.79 6.95
N ILE A 356 -9.84 6.80 7.84
CA ILE A 356 -9.41 6.95 9.23
C ILE A 356 -7.97 6.46 9.41
N ILE A 357 -7.10 7.33 9.94
CA ILE A 357 -5.68 7.07 10.22
C ILE A 357 -5.45 7.26 11.72
N LEU A 358 -5.42 6.15 12.47
CA LEU A 358 -5.56 6.18 13.92
C LEU A 358 -4.35 5.59 14.65
N ASN A 359 -3.79 6.33 15.63
CA ASN A 359 -2.79 5.82 16.58
C ASN A 359 -1.53 5.19 15.94
N ASN A 360 -1.17 5.59 14.73
CA ASN A 360 0.05 5.08 14.09
C ASN A 360 1.29 5.75 14.68
N ALA A 361 2.39 5.01 14.74
CA ALA A 361 3.67 5.50 15.22
C ALA A 361 4.70 5.50 14.07
N VAL A 362 5.27 6.67 13.80
CA VAL A 362 6.30 6.84 12.78
C VAL A 362 7.58 7.34 13.41
N LYS A 363 8.68 6.68 13.13
CA LYS A 363 10.02 7.07 13.53
C LYS A 363 10.92 7.17 12.31
N ASN A 364 11.33 8.40 12.01
CA ASN A 364 12.36 8.64 11.01
C ASN A 364 13.71 8.81 11.69
N ASN A 365 14.63 7.88 11.48
CA ASN A 365 15.95 7.87 12.09
C ASN A 365 17.00 8.61 11.26
N ASN A 366 16.75 8.79 9.96
CA ASN A 366 17.73 9.37 9.04
C ASN A 366 17.15 10.56 8.28
N ALA A 367 18.03 11.50 7.95
CA ALA A 367 17.69 12.55 7.00
C ALA A 367 17.42 11.93 5.63
N VAL A 368 16.24 12.10 5.11
CA VAL A 368 16.01 11.92 3.68
C VAL A 368 16.75 13.07 3.00
N ILE A 369 17.86 12.76 2.34
CA ILE A 369 18.67 13.74 1.64
C ILE A 369 18.00 14.00 0.31
N ASP A 370 17.33 15.16 0.19
CA ASP A 370 16.94 15.70 -1.11
C ASP A 370 18.12 16.55 -1.65
N PRO A 371 18.81 16.12 -2.70
CA PRO A 371 19.90 16.91 -3.30
C PRO A 371 19.42 18.25 -3.85
N TYR A 372 18.13 18.41 -4.08
CA TYR A 372 17.52 19.66 -4.57
C TYR A 372 17.04 20.58 -3.44
N GLY A 373 17.17 20.17 -2.18
CA GLY A 373 16.96 21.02 -1.00
C GLY A 373 15.52 21.21 -0.57
N SER A 374 14.58 20.42 -1.08
CA SER A 374 13.21 20.32 -0.56
C SER A 374 13.00 18.95 0.05
N SER A 375 12.63 18.89 1.31
CA SER A 375 12.22 17.61 1.90
C SER A 375 10.90 17.15 1.25
N ALA A 376 10.96 16.06 0.52
CA ALA A 376 9.78 15.45 -0.08
C ALA A 376 9.17 14.34 0.80
N TYR A 377 9.58 14.27 2.05
CA TYR A 377 9.08 13.32 3.01
C TYR A 377 7.79 13.84 3.67
N ALA A 378 6.74 13.01 3.70
CA ALA A 378 5.49 13.31 4.37
C ALA A 378 4.99 12.11 5.17
N PHE A 379 4.44 12.39 6.36
CA PHE A 379 3.66 11.38 7.09
C PHE A 379 2.43 10.98 6.30
N MET A 380 1.68 11.97 5.82
CA MET A 380 0.49 11.74 5.01
C MET A 380 0.54 12.59 3.76
N ARG A 381 0.45 11.95 2.59
CA ARG A 381 0.23 12.63 1.30
C ARG A 381 -1.14 12.25 0.78
N VAL A 382 -1.93 13.26 0.41
CA VAL A 382 -3.32 13.04 -0.03
C VAL A 382 -3.64 13.80 -1.30
N HIS A 383 -4.52 13.23 -2.09
CA HIS A 383 -5.07 13.81 -3.30
C HIS A 383 -6.58 13.59 -3.29
N GLY A 384 -7.37 14.63 -3.00
CA GLY A 384 -8.82 14.52 -2.82
C GLY A 384 -9.23 13.88 -1.49
N GLY A 385 -10.50 13.53 -1.34
CA GLY A 385 -11.05 12.75 -0.24
C GLY A 385 -11.24 13.46 1.10
N ILE A 386 -11.71 12.69 2.07
CA ILE A 386 -11.97 13.12 3.46
C ILE A 386 -11.16 12.27 4.43
N TYR A 387 -10.41 12.91 5.32
CA TYR A 387 -9.44 12.23 6.20
C TYR A 387 -9.59 12.65 7.64
N LEU A 388 -9.52 11.66 8.54
CA LEU A 388 -9.31 11.87 9.96
C LEU A 388 -8.02 11.18 10.41
N ALA A 389 -6.98 11.95 10.72
CA ALA A 389 -5.78 11.45 11.37
C ALA A 389 -5.80 11.79 12.85
N GLN A 390 -5.89 10.78 13.72
CA GLN A 390 -6.04 10.96 15.16
C GLN A 390 -5.07 10.11 15.96
N GLY A 391 -4.52 10.71 17.04
CA GLY A 391 -3.67 10.00 18.00
C GLY A 391 -2.33 9.53 17.44
N ASN A 392 -1.93 9.97 16.24
CA ASN A 392 -0.70 9.52 15.61
C ASN A 392 0.52 10.20 16.25
N LYS A 393 1.62 9.46 16.35
CA LYS A 393 2.89 9.95 16.86
C LYS A 393 3.97 9.84 15.79
N VAL A 394 4.42 11.00 15.31
CA VAL A 394 5.44 11.11 14.27
C VAL A 394 6.66 11.81 14.83
N VAL A 395 7.80 11.14 14.82
CA VAL A 395 9.07 11.68 15.35
C VAL A 395 10.13 11.61 14.27
N ASN A 396 10.58 12.77 13.82
CA ASN A 396 11.73 12.91 12.94
C ASN A 396 12.96 13.23 13.80
N GLN A 397 13.96 12.36 13.77
CA GLN A 397 15.23 12.55 14.47
C GLN A 397 16.31 13.22 13.60
N ALA A 398 16.07 13.31 12.30
CA ALA A 398 16.96 13.99 11.38
C ALA A 398 16.80 15.51 11.50
N THR A 399 17.85 16.21 11.86
CA THR A 399 17.83 17.65 12.11
C THR A 399 18.42 18.48 10.99
N VAL A 400 19.38 17.95 10.24
CA VAL A 400 20.08 18.67 9.17
C VAL A 400 20.41 17.70 8.04
N ASN A 401 20.19 18.11 6.82
CA ASN A 401 20.68 17.41 5.64
C ASN A 401 22.21 17.54 5.55
N PRO A 402 22.97 16.45 5.66
CA PRO A 402 24.43 16.51 5.70
C PRO A 402 25.07 16.98 4.38
N THR A 403 24.34 16.91 3.27
CA THR A 403 24.87 17.29 1.94
C THR A 403 24.79 18.79 1.68
N ASN A 404 23.73 19.46 2.13
CA ASN A 404 23.51 20.87 1.83
C ASN A 404 23.32 21.76 3.06
N GLY A 405 23.43 21.21 4.27
CA GLY A 405 23.27 21.94 5.53
C GLY A 405 21.83 22.46 5.80
N LYS A 406 20.86 22.13 4.96
CA LYS A 406 19.47 22.58 5.13
C LYS A 406 18.71 21.69 6.10
N ALA A 407 17.67 22.23 6.72
CA ALA A 407 16.82 21.49 7.62
C ALA A 407 16.20 20.28 6.90
N ALA A 408 16.41 19.10 7.46
CA ALA A 408 15.78 17.87 7.02
C ALA A 408 14.58 17.63 7.91
N GLY A 409 13.39 17.86 7.39
CA GLY A 409 12.16 17.72 8.17
C GLY A 409 11.08 16.96 7.41
N ILE A 410 10.11 16.49 8.15
CA ILE A 410 8.94 15.80 7.62
C ILE A 410 7.79 16.79 7.47
N ARG A 411 6.97 16.63 6.45
CA ARG A 411 5.65 17.25 6.36
C ARG A 411 4.63 16.40 7.12
N ALA A 412 3.85 17.00 8.03
CA ALA A 412 2.76 16.24 8.63
C ALA A 412 1.72 15.88 7.58
N VAL A 413 1.39 16.85 6.70
CA VAL A 413 0.49 16.65 5.57
C VAL A 413 1.09 17.25 4.29
N TRP A 414 0.97 16.51 3.21
CA TRP A 414 1.16 17.01 1.85
C TRP A 414 -0.12 16.80 1.05
N CYS A 415 -0.78 17.88 0.67
CA CYS A 415 -2.01 17.85 -0.11
C CYS A 415 -1.70 18.21 -1.57
N GLY A 416 -2.10 17.33 -2.49
CA GLY A 416 -1.86 17.45 -3.93
C GLY A 416 -2.97 18.21 -4.67
N ALA A 417 -3.10 17.91 -5.96
CA ALA A 417 -3.85 18.70 -6.93
C ALA A 417 -5.37 18.76 -6.70
N GLU A 418 -5.96 17.70 -6.19
CA GLU A 418 -7.42 17.59 -6.00
C GLU A 418 -7.92 18.24 -4.71
N GLY A 419 -7.01 18.71 -3.86
CA GLY A 419 -7.37 19.22 -2.53
C GLY A 419 -7.64 18.12 -1.53
N GLY A 420 -8.55 18.37 -0.59
CA GLY A 420 -9.01 17.41 0.43
C GLY A 420 -9.60 18.08 1.65
N ASP A 421 -10.40 17.35 2.42
CA ASP A 421 -10.91 17.72 3.73
C ASP A 421 -10.14 16.94 4.80
N ILE A 422 -9.17 17.59 5.46
CA ILE A 422 -8.21 16.92 6.32
C ILE A 422 -8.42 17.39 7.76
N THR A 423 -8.63 16.43 8.66
CA THR A 423 -8.71 16.67 10.09
C THR A 423 -7.57 15.97 10.82
N LEU A 424 -6.74 16.73 11.53
CA LEU A 424 -5.74 16.24 12.47
C LEU A 424 -6.25 16.44 13.89
N ARG A 425 -6.30 15.38 14.70
CA ARG A 425 -6.75 15.47 16.11
C ARG A 425 -5.81 14.68 17.02
N ASP A 426 -5.47 15.30 18.15
CA ASP A 426 -4.71 14.63 19.23
C ASP A 426 -3.38 14.01 18.79
N ASN A 427 -2.74 14.53 17.72
CA ASN A 427 -1.49 13.99 17.20
C ASN A 427 -0.27 14.66 17.81
N VAL A 428 0.87 13.96 17.75
CA VAL A 428 2.19 14.47 18.14
C VAL A 428 3.12 14.42 16.95
N PHE A 429 3.53 15.57 16.44
CA PHE A 429 4.50 15.71 15.35
C PHE A 429 5.75 16.45 15.84
N LYS A 430 6.91 15.80 15.75
CA LYS A 430 8.21 16.37 16.15
C LYS A 430 9.20 16.37 15.00
N GLY A 431 9.96 17.47 14.87
CA GLY A 431 10.97 17.64 13.81
C GLY A 431 10.34 17.89 12.44
N LEU A 432 9.31 18.73 12.40
CA LEU A 432 8.62 19.12 11.16
C LEU A 432 9.46 20.04 10.30
N TYR A 433 9.26 19.95 8.98
CA TYR A 433 9.59 20.97 7.99
C TYR A 433 8.36 21.80 7.59
N TYR A 434 7.17 21.18 7.55
CA TYR A 434 5.86 21.84 7.43
C TYR A 434 4.81 21.05 8.23
N ILE A 435 3.86 21.75 8.85
CA ILE A 435 2.61 21.12 9.29
C ILE A 435 1.81 20.69 8.06
N GLY A 436 1.66 21.58 7.09
CA GLY A 436 0.94 21.32 5.87
C GLY A 436 1.64 21.91 4.64
N TYR A 437 1.70 21.15 3.58
CA TYR A 437 2.17 21.61 2.28
C TYR A 437 1.06 21.40 1.25
N PHE A 438 0.36 22.47 0.93
CA PHE A 438 -0.77 22.48 0.03
C PHE A 438 -0.34 23.15 -1.26
N SER A 439 -0.10 22.36 -2.30
CA SER A 439 0.38 22.88 -3.58
C SER A 439 -0.17 22.07 -4.74
N SER A 440 -0.77 22.75 -5.68
CA SER A 440 -1.31 22.14 -6.88
C SER A 440 -0.67 22.74 -8.13
N SER A 441 -0.13 21.91 -9.00
CA SER A 441 0.38 22.35 -10.31
C SER A 441 -0.74 22.73 -11.28
N LYS A 442 -1.92 22.14 -11.13
CA LYS A 442 -3.10 22.34 -12.00
C LYS A 442 -4.12 23.35 -11.41
N GLY A 443 -3.89 23.81 -10.17
CA GLY A 443 -4.88 24.57 -9.42
C GLY A 443 -5.85 23.65 -8.65
N CYS A 444 -6.21 24.04 -7.43
CA CYS A 444 -7.18 23.35 -6.58
C CYS A 444 -8.32 24.33 -6.26
N GLU A 445 -9.57 23.90 -6.45
CA GLU A 445 -10.74 24.76 -6.18
C GLU A 445 -10.93 25.02 -4.68
N HIS A 446 -10.79 23.97 -3.85
CA HIS A 446 -11.03 24.08 -2.42
C HIS A 446 -10.26 23.02 -1.62
N ALA A 447 -9.64 23.44 -0.53
CA ALA A 447 -9.07 22.55 0.47
C ALA A 447 -9.52 23.00 1.87
N LYS A 448 -9.72 22.04 2.79
CA LYS A 448 -9.98 22.30 4.20
C LYS A 448 -8.96 21.63 5.08
N PHE A 449 -8.52 22.32 6.09
CA PHE A 449 -7.55 21.81 7.04
C PHE A 449 -7.95 22.15 8.47
N ASN A 450 -8.35 21.14 9.22
CA ASN A 450 -8.71 21.24 10.61
C ASN A 450 -7.64 20.60 11.48
N ALA A 451 -7.17 21.30 12.52
CA ALA A 451 -6.25 20.74 13.49
C ALA A 451 -6.72 21.08 14.91
N GLN A 452 -6.88 20.06 15.74
CA GLN A 452 -7.36 20.19 17.10
C GLN A 452 -6.52 19.36 18.08
N ASN A 453 -6.10 19.97 19.17
CA ASN A 453 -5.36 19.32 20.27
C ASN A 453 -4.03 18.67 19.83
N ASN A 454 -3.39 19.15 18.77
CA ASN A 454 -2.14 18.56 18.33
C ASN A 454 -0.93 19.25 18.95
N TYR A 455 0.18 18.52 19.03
CA TYR A 455 1.49 19.06 19.31
C TYR A 455 2.33 19.08 18.03
N PHE A 456 2.83 20.25 17.64
CA PHE A 456 3.70 20.44 16.50
C PHE A 456 5.01 21.08 16.91
N SER A 457 6.16 20.51 16.50
CA SER A 457 7.46 21.16 16.73
C SER A 457 8.39 21.03 15.53
N GLY A 458 9.25 22.02 15.35
CA GLY A 458 10.12 22.24 14.21
C GLY A 458 9.67 23.44 13.41
N ASP A 459 9.66 23.37 12.09
CA ASP A 459 9.03 24.36 11.23
C ASP A 459 7.51 24.15 11.24
N THR A 460 6.81 24.95 12.04
CA THR A 460 5.36 24.82 12.21
C THR A 460 4.56 25.62 11.17
N ARG A 461 5.05 25.65 9.93
CA ARG A 461 4.45 26.40 8.83
C ARG A 461 3.46 25.59 8.03
N ILE A 462 2.49 26.29 7.47
CA ILE A 462 1.61 25.80 6.41
C ILE A 462 1.94 26.57 5.14
N TYR A 463 2.34 25.86 4.10
CA TYR A 463 2.55 26.42 2.76
C TYR A 463 1.31 26.17 1.91
N CYS A 464 0.89 27.22 1.19
CA CYS A 464 -0.25 27.13 0.29
C CYS A 464 0.08 27.81 -1.02
N ASN A 465 -0.07 27.11 -2.13
CA ASN A 465 0.17 27.64 -3.47
C ASN A 465 -0.83 27.13 -4.48
N ASN A 466 -1.34 28.02 -5.33
CA ASN A 466 -2.28 27.70 -6.40
C ASN A 466 -3.57 27.01 -5.93
N ILE A 467 -4.15 27.50 -4.82
CA ILE A 467 -5.43 27.06 -4.28
C ILE A 467 -6.39 28.25 -4.30
N LYS A 468 -7.56 28.08 -4.91
CA LYS A 468 -8.55 29.18 -5.01
C LYS A 468 -9.21 29.48 -3.68
N ARG A 469 -9.54 28.45 -2.89
CA ARG A 469 -10.11 28.59 -1.56
C ARG A 469 -9.49 27.64 -0.56
N PHE A 470 -9.02 28.17 0.58
CA PHE A 470 -8.46 27.37 1.65
C PHE A 470 -9.05 27.77 3.00
N ASP A 471 -9.76 26.86 3.63
CA ASP A 471 -10.35 27.05 4.94
C ASP A 471 -9.53 26.30 6.00
N ILE A 472 -8.93 27.04 6.92
CA ILE A 472 -8.06 26.56 7.99
C ILE A 472 -8.73 26.79 9.33
N ASN A 473 -8.79 25.73 10.16
CA ASN A 473 -9.27 25.80 11.52
C ASN A 473 -8.26 25.14 12.48
N PHE A 474 -7.58 25.95 13.29
CA PHE A 474 -6.57 25.54 14.25
C PHE A 474 -7.03 25.88 15.67
N THR A 475 -7.32 24.86 16.48
CA THR A 475 -7.85 25.05 17.81
C THR A 475 -7.17 24.17 18.85
N HIS A 476 -6.79 24.74 19.99
CA HIS A 476 -6.19 24.06 21.14
C HIS A 476 -4.87 23.30 20.79
N ASN A 477 -4.13 23.76 19.79
CA ASN A 477 -2.86 23.14 19.43
C ASN A 477 -1.70 23.76 20.21
N THR A 478 -0.63 22.99 20.40
CA THR A 478 0.66 23.47 20.87
C THR A 478 1.63 23.51 19.70
N LEU A 479 2.17 24.69 19.40
CA LEU A 479 3.15 24.94 18.35
C LEU A 479 4.46 25.40 18.95
N VAL A 480 5.55 24.71 18.65
CA VAL A 480 6.91 25.11 19.02
C VAL A 480 7.70 25.33 17.74
N SER A 481 7.74 26.57 17.29
CA SER A 481 8.34 26.98 16.01
C SER A 481 9.80 27.37 16.15
N ASP A 482 10.60 26.89 15.21
CA ASP A 482 12.02 27.24 15.07
C ASP A 482 12.22 28.49 14.17
N ASN A 483 11.16 29.01 13.56
CA ASN A 483 11.21 30.13 12.59
C ASN A 483 10.44 31.37 13.08
N MET A 484 10.80 32.52 12.50
CA MET A 484 10.10 33.79 12.70
C MET A 484 8.64 33.71 12.30
N ASN A 485 8.35 33.06 11.15
CA ASN A 485 7.02 32.72 10.73
C ASN A 485 6.63 31.37 11.33
N PHE A 486 5.58 31.32 12.11
CA PHE A 486 5.18 30.09 12.77
C PHE A 486 3.92 29.45 12.21
N PHE A 487 3.25 30.04 11.21
CA PHE A 487 1.99 29.49 10.75
C PHE A 487 1.80 29.49 9.22
N LEU A 488 1.65 30.64 8.59
CA LEU A 488 1.36 30.70 7.15
C LEU A 488 2.57 31.15 6.35
N GLN A 489 2.96 30.35 5.39
CA GLN A 489 3.86 30.72 4.32
C GLN A 489 3.07 30.69 3.02
N GLU A 490 2.65 31.83 2.52
CA GLU A 490 1.69 32.01 1.45
C GLU A 490 0.25 31.62 1.85
N PHE A 491 -0.72 32.03 1.09
CA PHE A 491 -2.12 31.70 1.27
C PHE A 491 -2.85 31.61 -0.08
N ALA A 492 -4.03 31.03 -0.08
CA ALA A 492 -4.92 30.89 -1.23
C ALA A 492 -5.46 32.24 -1.75
N ASP A 493 -6.09 32.24 -2.91
CA ASP A 493 -6.76 33.43 -3.45
C ASP A 493 -7.78 33.98 -2.46
N ARG A 494 -8.48 33.10 -1.75
CA ARG A 494 -9.38 33.46 -0.63
C ARG A 494 -9.56 32.32 0.37
N GLY A 495 -10.08 32.64 1.55
CA GLY A 495 -10.48 31.61 2.52
C GLY A 495 -10.64 32.13 3.94
N THR A 496 -10.81 31.20 4.84
CA THR A 496 -11.02 31.44 6.26
C THR A 496 -9.84 30.91 7.06
N VAL A 497 -9.35 31.70 8.01
CA VAL A 497 -8.37 31.24 9.01
C VAL A 497 -8.96 31.47 10.39
N VAL A 498 -9.12 30.39 11.14
CA VAL A 498 -9.45 30.38 12.56
C VAL A 498 -8.25 29.83 13.32
N PHE A 499 -7.67 30.67 14.18
CA PHE A 499 -6.52 30.33 15.01
C PHE A 499 -6.92 30.66 16.48
N ASN A 500 -7.45 29.67 17.19
CA ASN A 500 -8.11 29.88 18.47
C ASN A 500 -7.57 28.98 19.58
N SER A 501 -7.36 29.52 20.76
CA SER A 501 -6.95 28.78 21.95
C SER A 501 -5.66 27.96 21.80
N ASN A 502 -4.73 28.41 20.96
CA ASN A 502 -3.45 27.70 20.75
C ASN A 502 -2.37 28.24 21.72
N ALA A 503 -1.46 27.37 22.11
CA ALA A 503 -0.22 27.72 22.78
C ALA A 503 0.93 27.75 21.75
N VAL A 504 1.54 28.89 21.56
CA VAL A 504 2.59 29.10 20.55
C VAL A 504 3.89 29.54 21.25
N THR A 505 4.98 28.90 20.85
CA THR A 505 6.34 29.35 21.22
C THR A 505 7.16 29.51 19.94
N VAL A 506 7.69 30.70 19.72
CA VAL A 506 8.62 31.03 18.64
C VAL A 506 10.00 31.27 19.25
N LYS A 507 10.98 30.47 18.88
CA LYS A 507 12.27 30.44 19.59
C LYS A 507 13.13 31.68 19.38
N ASP A 508 13.02 32.35 18.23
CA ASP A 508 13.80 33.54 17.92
C ASP A 508 13.20 34.86 18.43
N GLY A 509 12.02 34.83 19.02
CA GLY A 509 11.34 35.99 19.58
C GLY A 509 10.78 36.97 18.55
N ASN A 510 10.68 36.62 17.26
CA ASN A 510 10.20 37.46 16.18
C ASN A 510 9.02 36.86 15.42
N GLY A 511 8.09 36.20 16.11
CA GLY A 511 7.00 35.44 15.49
C GLY A 511 6.00 36.29 14.68
N GLU A 512 5.76 35.87 13.46
CA GLU A 512 4.77 36.40 12.53
C GLU A 512 3.77 35.31 12.15
N LEU A 513 2.49 35.64 12.05
CA LEU A 513 1.46 34.68 11.69
C LEU A 513 1.59 34.26 10.21
N MET A 514 2.02 35.17 9.36
CA MET A 514 2.17 34.92 7.93
C MET A 514 3.41 35.63 7.35
N THR A 515 4.02 34.99 6.36
CA THR A 515 5.04 35.60 5.52
C THR A 515 4.79 35.32 4.04
N HIS A 516 5.24 36.24 3.18
CA HIS A 516 5.20 36.05 1.72
C HIS A 516 6.58 35.77 1.17
N TRP A 517 6.68 34.81 0.27
CA TRP A 517 7.94 34.48 -0.37
C TRP A 517 8.19 35.28 -1.64
N ALA A 518 7.13 35.59 -2.37
CA ALA A 518 7.24 36.33 -3.63
C ALA A 518 7.01 37.83 -3.38
N LYS A 519 8.03 38.64 -3.61
CA LYS A 519 7.87 40.09 -3.72
C LYS A 519 6.93 40.37 -4.92
N GLY A 520 5.67 40.70 -4.65
CA GLY A 520 4.70 41.10 -5.67
C GLY A 520 3.40 40.29 -5.74
N ALA A 521 3.31 39.13 -5.09
CA ALA A 521 2.10 38.28 -5.12
C ALA A 521 0.95 38.77 -4.18
N THR A 522 1.11 39.90 -3.54
CA THR A 522 0.22 40.39 -2.46
C THR A 522 -1.16 40.85 -2.90
N SER A 523 -1.42 41.03 -4.20
CA SER A 523 -2.67 41.66 -4.64
C SER A 523 -3.88 40.71 -4.77
N ALA A 524 -3.66 39.40 -4.82
CA ALA A 524 -4.73 38.43 -5.03
C ALA A 524 -5.25 37.74 -3.75
N MET A 525 -4.42 37.63 -2.70
CA MET A 525 -4.78 36.91 -1.48
C MET A 525 -5.81 37.68 -0.65
N ARG A 526 -6.90 37.02 -0.26
CA ARG A 526 -7.96 37.61 0.54
C ARG A 526 -8.40 36.68 1.67
N PHE A 527 -8.44 37.20 2.89
CA PHE A 527 -9.08 36.52 4.00
C PHE A 527 -10.56 36.91 4.06
N ASP A 528 -11.44 35.99 3.76
CA ASP A 528 -12.89 36.15 3.97
C ASP A 528 -13.18 36.29 5.45
N LYS A 529 -12.46 35.54 6.31
CA LYS A 529 -12.46 35.65 7.77
C LYS A 529 -11.05 35.36 8.32
N LEU A 530 -10.58 36.23 9.21
CA LEU A 530 -9.40 35.99 10.04
C LEU A 530 -9.80 36.11 11.50
N GLU A 531 -9.73 35.02 12.24
CA GLU A 531 -10.01 34.97 13.68
C GLU A 531 -8.77 34.46 14.40
N VAL A 532 -8.19 35.29 15.26
CA VAL A 532 -7.04 34.95 16.11
C VAL A 532 -7.43 35.29 17.52
N THR A 533 -7.88 34.30 18.30
CA THR A 533 -8.52 34.51 19.58
C THR A 533 -8.02 33.56 20.65
N ASN A 534 -7.95 34.03 21.89
CA ASN A 534 -7.63 33.25 23.09
C ASN A 534 -6.28 32.50 23.04
N ASN A 535 -5.33 32.94 22.22
CA ASN A 535 -4.04 32.27 22.10
C ASN A 535 -3.04 32.77 23.14
N VAL A 536 -2.15 31.88 23.57
CA VAL A 536 -1.00 32.22 24.41
C VAL A 536 0.25 32.13 23.55
N MET A 537 0.96 33.24 23.34
CA MET A 537 2.05 33.35 22.39
C MET A 537 3.34 33.82 23.05
N LYS A 538 4.35 32.96 23.13
CA LYS A 538 5.70 33.30 23.57
C LYS A 538 6.59 33.53 22.33
N GLY A 539 7.41 34.61 22.39
CA GLY A 539 8.27 35.01 21.28
C GLY A 539 7.55 35.82 20.20
N VAL A 540 6.33 36.29 20.45
CA VAL A 540 5.58 37.23 19.63
C VAL A 540 5.42 38.52 20.41
N LYS A 541 5.93 39.66 19.87
CA LYS A 541 6.00 40.94 20.60
C LYS A 541 4.66 41.68 20.72
N GLY A 542 3.65 41.22 20.01
CA GLY A 542 2.32 41.83 20.04
C GLY A 542 1.60 41.72 18.69
N GLU A 543 0.39 42.29 18.65
CA GLU A 543 -0.51 42.21 17.49
C GLU A 543 0.09 42.80 16.21
N ALA A 544 0.78 43.93 16.30
CA ALA A 544 1.38 44.61 15.15
C ALA A 544 2.42 43.72 14.45
N GLN A 545 3.23 42.98 15.21
CA GLN A 545 4.17 42.05 14.66
C GLN A 545 3.47 40.80 14.13
N LEU A 546 2.55 40.25 14.89
CA LEU A 546 1.80 39.04 14.50
C LEU A 546 1.18 39.19 13.10
N LEU A 547 0.63 40.36 12.83
CA LEU A 547 -0.14 40.64 11.62
C LEU A 547 0.62 41.45 10.56
N LYS A 548 1.94 41.59 10.70
CA LYS A 548 2.77 42.48 9.88
C LYS A 548 2.56 42.31 8.36
N ASN A 549 2.34 41.09 7.88
CA ASN A 549 2.19 40.79 6.47
C ASN A 549 0.74 40.47 6.08
N ILE A 550 -0.21 40.70 6.93
CA ILE A 550 -1.62 40.39 6.67
C ILE A 550 -2.36 41.64 6.23
N THR A 551 -2.75 41.65 4.98
CA THR A 551 -3.56 42.68 4.33
C THR A 551 -4.86 42.04 3.80
N ASN A 552 -5.79 42.87 3.32
CA ASN A 552 -7.00 42.42 2.62
C ASN A 552 -7.89 41.42 3.40
N VAL A 553 -8.27 41.78 4.62
CA VAL A 553 -9.13 40.96 5.48
C VAL A 553 -10.55 41.55 5.50
N LYS A 554 -11.55 40.75 5.05
CA LYS A 554 -12.97 41.15 5.02
C LYS A 554 -13.62 41.19 6.42
N LYS A 555 -13.38 40.15 7.22
CA LYS A 555 -13.85 40.05 8.61
C LYS A 555 -12.68 39.69 9.51
N ARG A 556 -12.42 40.50 10.52
CA ARG A 556 -11.31 40.34 11.45
C ARG A 556 -11.81 40.25 12.89
N SER A 557 -11.31 39.29 13.65
CA SER A 557 -11.54 39.13 15.08
C SER A 557 -10.22 38.83 15.79
N LEU A 558 -9.79 39.74 16.67
CA LEU A 558 -8.58 39.60 17.46
C LEU A 558 -8.96 39.87 18.92
N LYS A 559 -9.08 38.82 19.72
CA LYS A 559 -9.54 38.95 21.09
C LYS A 559 -8.76 38.05 22.02
N SER A 560 -8.51 38.54 23.22
CA SER A 560 -8.01 37.74 24.35
C SER A 560 -6.72 36.98 24.07
N ASN A 561 -5.84 37.50 23.19
CA ASN A 561 -4.51 36.90 22.97
C ASN A 561 -3.54 37.41 24.02
N SER A 562 -2.73 36.53 24.58
CA SER A 562 -1.66 36.86 25.53
C SER A 562 -0.30 36.77 24.84
N TYR A 563 0.53 37.77 25.01
CA TYR A 563 1.88 37.83 24.45
C TYR A 563 2.89 37.78 25.59
N MET A 564 3.72 36.75 25.60
CA MET A 564 4.78 36.58 26.60
C MET A 564 6.14 36.81 25.96
N ARG A 565 6.99 37.55 26.65
CA ARG A 565 8.39 37.78 26.23
C ARG A 565 9.27 36.58 26.45
#